data_ca68673bfc01cf1471e9d108a8102ba4
#
_entry.id   ca68673bfc01cf1471e9d108a8102ba4
#
_cell.length_a   1.000
_cell.length_b   1.000
_cell.length_c   1.000
_cell.angle_alpha   90.00
_cell.angle_beta   90.00
_cell.angle_gamma   90.00
#
_symmetry.space_group_name_H-M   'P 1'
#
loop_
_entity.id
_entity.type
_entity.pdbx_description
1 polymer ?
#
loop_
_entity_poly.entity_id
_entity_poly.type
_entity_poly.pdbx_seq_one_letter_code
_entity_poly.pdbx_strand_id
1 'polypeptide(L)'
;MGMDIFTLKTDTNENNFEYYVPDTTLTGWTSAIWTERYNDISDFKLVFKDSPNSRAIMQLSYGGGVSYQPTLLGCNTSNEVMIVDTIETKYSIDHGPVIEISGKSILDILNYRVYTMSSFYDGGPNRRTFNGDKREEYLKVVYDNDNIPQRIVDTINYYGASAVVNNVVFSDEGVKCPFIAENGVTRSITKKKNEMKPALIWPTIKAMLDEYHLGIQVERVHDRRVRGSQAVFRISVFEGRDLSDRIIFSEDNNTLVSSSRLQTTKKSVNRILALGRDYSYRYDKPVSDNPGFVWDHKGFGLHYGFINNAEFNNIDATIMFQENPVRDILSGEVAPSNVYEYRRDYYRGDKVAFKAFDDTLTKMYVKEFIYSEDENGFKQYPTFESEL
;
A
#
# COMPACT_ATOMS: atom_id res chain seq x y z
N MET A 1 21.11 13.05 -10.01
CA MET A 1 21.17 13.10 -8.54
C MET A 1 20.75 11.71 -8.09
N GLY A 2 21.58 11.00 -7.33
CA GLY A 2 21.31 9.64 -6.90
C GLY A 2 20.39 9.57 -5.67
N MET A 3 20.14 8.34 -5.19
CA MET A 3 19.43 8.12 -3.94
C MET A 3 20.36 8.28 -2.74
N ASP A 4 19.96 9.14 -1.80
CA ASP A 4 20.56 9.18 -0.46
C ASP A 4 19.56 8.51 0.49
N ILE A 5 19.93 7.35 1.00
CA ILE A 5 19.13 6.57 1.95
C ILE A 5 19.75 6.74 3.34
N PHE A 6 18.92 6.98 4.32
CA PHE A 6 19.37 7.25 5.69
C PHE A 6 18.46 6.60 6.73
N THR A 7 19.02 6.28 7.86
CA THR A 7 18.25 5.87 9.03
C THR A 7 17.55 7.07 9.65
N LEU A 8 16.46 6.81 10.34
CA LEU A 8 15.73 7.81 11.11
C LEU A 8 15.89 7.54 12.62
N LYS A 9 16.11 8.60 13.37
CA LYS A 9 16.07 8.57 14.82
C LYS A 9 15.03 9.53 15.36
N THR A 10 14.55 9.27 16.56
CA THR A 10 13.73 10.22 17.30
C THR A 10 14.55 11.38 17.83
N ASP A 11 14.01 12.57 17.71
CA ASP A 11 14.49 13.78 18.35
C ASP A 11 13.31 14.46 19.07
N THR A 12 13.61 15.36 20.00
CA THR A 12 12.59 16.02 20.82
C THR A 12 12.72 17.53 20.68
N ASN A 13 11.63 18.21 20.34
CA ASN A 13 11.63 19.65 20.23
C ASN A 13 11.52 20.34 21.61
N GLU A 14 11.60 21.68 21.63
CA GLU A 14 11.51 22.52 22.83
C GLU A 14 10.21 22.30 23.65
N ASN A 15 9.17 21.74 23.05
CA ASN A 15 7.90 21.42 23.69
C ASN A 15 7.76 19.95 24.08
N ASN A 16 8.83 19.17 24.11
CA ASN A 16 8.87 17.74 24.36
C ASN A 16 8.05 16.89 23.38
N PHE A 17 7.89 17.32 22.13
CA PHE A 17 7.31 16.50 21.08
C PHE A 17 8.41 15.70 20.39
N GLU A 18 8.22 14.40 20.31
CA GLU A 18 9.08 13.51 19.54
C GLU A 18 8.78 13.63 18.04
N TYR A 19 9.84 13.66 17.23
CA TYR A 19 9.76 13.64 15.76
C TYR A 19 10.96 12.88 15.21
N TYR A 20 10.85 12.43 13.95
CA TYR A 20 11.91 11.64 13.31
C TYR A 20 12.77 12.51 12.40
N VAL A 21 14.06 12.42 12.58
CA VAL A 21 15.07 13.14 11.78
C VAL A 21 16.03 12.14 11.13
N PRO A 22 16.64 12.53 10.00
CA PRO A 22 17.75 11.76 9.45
C PRO A 22 18.87 11.62 10.49
N ASP A 23 19.41 10.41 10.58
CA ASP A 23 20.53 10.12 11.48
C ASP A 23 21.78 9.75 10.69
N THR A 24 21.85 8.55 10.18
CA THR A 24 23.01 8.02 9.48
C THR A 24 22.70 7.76 8.03
N THR A 25 23.45 8.38 7.10
CA THR A 25 23.34 8.05 5.68
C THR A 25 23.99 6.69 5.42
N LEU A 26 23.24 5.81 4.77
CA LEU A 26 23.73 4.50 4.37
C LEU A 26 24.56 4.66 3.11
N THR A 27 25.75 4.08 3.10
CA THR A 27 26.69 4.12 1.97
C THR A 27 27.19 2.73 1.64
N GLY A 28 27.63 2.53 0.39
CA GLY A 28 28.30 1.31 -0.04
C GLY A 28 27.36 0.18 -0.46
N TRP A 29 26.08 0.48 -0.75
CA TRP A 29 25.23 -0.48 -1.45
C TRP A 29 25.70 -0.65 -2.90
N THR A 30 25.45 -1.82 -3.46
CA THR A 30 25.71 -2.15 -4.86
C THR A 30 24.44 -2.05 -5.70
N SER A 31 23.28 -2.13 -5.06
CA SER A 31 21.98 -1.96 -5.67
C SER A 31 21.00 -1.45 -4.63
N ALA A 32 20.17 -0.50 -5.02
CA ALA A 32 19.08 0.05 -4.23
C ALA A 32 17.83 0.13 -5.09
N ILE A 33 16.73 -0.36 -4.58
CA ILE A 33 15.40 -0.27 -5.18
C ILE A 33 14.47 0.30 -4.12
N TRP A 34 13.68 1.29 -4.52
CA TRP A 34 12.67 1.93 -3.67
C TRP A 34 11.41 2.11 -4.47
N THR A 35 10.33 1.46 -4.06
CA THR A 35 9.06 1.42 -4.80
C THR A 35 7.98 2.16 -4.04
N GLU A 36 7.37 3.14 -4.67
CA GLU A 36 6.15 3.80 -4.18
C GLU A 36 4.93 3.25 -4.91
N ARG A 37 3.88 2.88 -4.17
CA ARG A 37 2.63 2.33 -4.73
C ARG A 37 1.43 3.22 -4.46
N TYR A 38 0.48 3.21 -5.39
CA TYR A 38 -0.72 4.04 -5.30
C TYR A 38 -1.68 3.60 -4.19
N ASN A 39 -2.17 2.38 -4.30
CA ASN A 39 -3.17 1.80 -3.40
C ASN A 39 -2.66 0.52 -2.73
N ASP A 40 -1.35 0.41 -2.57
CA ASP A 40 -0.71 -0.72 -1.93
C ASP A 40 0.47 -0.27 -1.05
N ILE A 41 0.98 -1.20 -0.25
CA ILE A 41 2.13 -0.95 0.62
C ILE A 41 3.39 -0.89 -0.23
N SER A 42 4.10 0.23 -0.13
CA SER A 42 5.40 0.46 -0.76
C SER A 42 6.48 -0.44 -0.15
N ASP A 43 7.57 -0.69 -0.87
CA ASP A 43 8.67 -1.51 -0.40
C ASP A 43 10.04 -0.98 -0.85
N PHE A 44 11.09 -1.56 -0.29
CA PHE A 44 12.45 -1.28 -0.69
C PHE A 44 13.32 -2.54 -0.60
N LYS A 45 14.43 -2.49 -1.33
CA LYS A 45 15.47 -3.52 -1.27
C LYS A 45 16.84 -2.86 -1.47
N LEU A 46 17.79 -3.17 -0.59
CA LEU A 46 19.17 -2.73 -0.66
C LEU A 46 20.10 -3.95 -0.66
N VAL A 47 21.11 -3.91 -1.50
CA VAL A 47 22.13 -4.95 -1.57
C VAL A 47 23.49 -4.33 -1.25
N PHE A 48 24.19 -4.89 -0.29
CA PHE A 48 25.51 -4.47 0.13
C PHE A 48 26.52 -5.58 -0.09
N LYS A 49 27.77 -5.23 -0.42
CA LYS A 49 28.88 -6.14 -0.15
C LYS A 49 29.09 -6.22 1.36
N ASP A 50 29.45 -7.40 1.86
CA ASP A 50 29.75 -7.55 3.28
C ASP A 50 30.91 -6.63 3.68
N SER A 51 30.61 -5.73 4.60
CA SER A 51 31.53 -4.70 5.09
C SER A 51 31.21 -4.37 6.55
N PRO A 52 32.11 -3.72 7.29
CA PRO A 52 31.83 -3.26 8.63
C PRO A 52 30.58 -2.36 8.71
N ASN A 53 30.35 -1.53 7.70
CA ASN A 53 29.18 -0.62 7.65
C ASN A 53 27.87 -1.40 7.47
N SER A 54 27.82 -2.37 6.55
CA SER A 54 26.64 -3.20 6.35
C SER A 54 26.33 -4.04 7.60
N ARG A 55 27.35 -4.54 8.28
CA ARG A 55 27.19 -5.25 9.56
C ARG A 55 26.68 -4.32 10.68
N ALA A 56 27.08 -3.05 10.69
CA ALA A 56 26.56 -2.07 11.65
C ALA A 56 25.06 -1.82 11.46
N ILE A 57 24.57 -1.77 10.21
CA ILE A 57 23.13 -1.68 9.90
C ILE A 57 22.38 -2.90 10.45
N MET A 58 22.94 -4.10 10.30
CA MET A 58 22.36 -5.32 10.87
C MET A 58 22.27 -5.24 12.40
N GLN A 59 23.29 -4.71 13.06
CA GLN A 59 23.28 -4.56 14.52
C GLN A 59 22.19 -3.56 14.98
N LEU A 60 21.98 -2.48 14.23
CA LEU A 60 20.90 -1.51 14.52
C LEU A 60 19.52 -2.15 14.42
N SER A 61 19.30 -3.05 13.45
CA SER A 61 18.01 -3.70 13.23
C SER A 61 17.70 -4.81 14.22
N TYR A 62 18.71 -5.53 14.69
CA TYR A 62 18.58 -6.62 15.67
C TYR A 62 19.22 -6.27 17.01
N GLY A 63 19.31 -5.01 17.35
CA GLY A 63 19.97 -4.52 18.58
C GLY A 63 19.73 -5.45 19.76
N GLY A 64 20.80 -6.05 20.29
CA GLY A 64 20.81 -7.10 21.30
C GLY A 64 20.29 -6.68 22.67
N GLY A 65 19.12 -6.11 22.73
CA GLY A 65 18.47 -5.59 23.94
C GLY A 65 17.01 -6.03 24.04
N VAL A 66 16.45 -5.82 25.19
CA VAL A 66 15.14 -6.29 25.64
C VAL A 66 13.94 -5.66 24.92
N SER A 67 14.16 -4.70 24.00
CA SER A 67 13.10 -4.10 23.20
C SER A 67 13.47 -4.06 21.72
N TYR A 68 12.68 -4.71 20.90
CA TYR A 68 12.75 -4.59 19.44
C TYR A 68 12.24 -3.20 19.03
N GLN A 69 13.13 -2.39 18.51
CA GLN A 69 12.75 -1.17 17.81
C GLN A 69 13.07 -1.34 16.33
N PRO A 70 12.07 -1.27 15.44
CA PRO A 70 12.32 -1.40 14.02
C PRO A 70 13.18 -0.24 13.53
N THR A 71 14.17 -0.55 12.70
CA THR A 71 14.95 0.49 12.01
C THR A 71 14.11 1.11 10.92
N LEU A 72 13.92 2.42 10.99
CA LEU A 72 13.23 3.21 9.98
C LEU A 72 14.22 3.81 8.99
N LEU A 73 13.86 3.76 7.71
CA LEU A 73 14.65 4.33 6.63
C LEU A 73 13.85 5.43 5.91
N GLY A 74 14.55 6.48 5.53
CA GLY A 74 14.07 7.53 4.63
C GLY A 74 14.95 7.63 3.40
N CYS A 75 14.43 8.24 2.35
CA CYS A 75 15.15 8.52 1.11
C CYS A 75 14.96 9.97 0.69
N ASN A 76 16.00 10.60 0.11
CA ASN A 76 15.91 11.97 -0.38
C ASN A 76 14.96 12.14 -1.57
N THR A 77 14.79 11.09 -2.36
CA THR A 77 13.89 11.06 -3.54
C THR A 77 12.46 10.69 -3.18
N SER A 78 12.19 10.25 -1.94
CA SER A 78 10.89 9.75 -1.49
C SER A 78 10.48 10.37 -0.16
N ASN A 79 9.17 10.63 0.01
CA ASN A 79 8.59 11.00 1.30
C ASN A 79 8.16 9.77 2.11
N GLU A 80 8.11 8.60 1.45
CA GLU A 80 7.78 7.33 2.11
C GLU A 80 8.82 7.01 3.19
N VAL A 81 8.34 6.41 4.26
CA VAL A 81 9.20 5.89 5.33
C VAL A 81 9.06 4.38 5.35
N MET A 82 10.19 3.70 5.29
CA MET A 82 10.25 2.25 5.27
C MET A 82 10.70 1.68 6.60
N ILE A 83 10.23 0.49 6.90
CA ILE A 83 10.64 -0.34 8.05
C ILE A 83 11.51 -1.47 7.51
N VAL A 84 12.68 -1.65 8.09
CA VAL A 84 13.49 -2.84 7.83
C VAL A 84 12.81 -4.04 8.47
N ASP A 85 12.43 -5.02 7.68
CA ASP A 85 11.77 -6.25 8.16
C ASP A 85 12.61 -7.52 7.92
N THR A 86 13.48 -7.49 6.91
CA THR A 86 14.28 -8.66 6.54
C THR A 86 15.73 -8.27 6.28
N ILE A 87 16.64 -9.02 6.87
CA ILE A 87 18.08 -8.95 6.60
C ILE A 87 18.55 -10.35 6.29
N GLU A 88 19.08 -10.54 5.09
CA GLU A 88 19.56 -11.82 4.63
C GLU A 88 21.04 -11.72 4.23
N THR A 89 21.87 -12.60 4.75
CA THR A 89 23.26 -12.73 4.34
C THR A 89 23.37 -13.91 3.38
N LYS A 90 23.83 -13.62 2.16
CA LYS A 90 24.04 -14.62 1.10
C LYS A 90 25.51 -14.73 0.78
N TYR A 91 25.93 -15.90 0.38
CA TYR A 91 27.25 -16.13 -0.18
C TYR A 91 27.11 -16.68 -1.60
N SER A 92 27.78 -16.03 -2.53
CA SER A 92 27.89 -16.50 -3.91
C SER A 92 29.36 -16.67 -4.27
N ILE A 93 29.69 -17.73 -5.02
CA ILE A 93 31.04 -17.94 -5.51
C ILE A 93 31.51 -16.80 -6.40
N ASP A 94 30.59 -16.22 -7.18
CA ASP A 94 30.91 -15.17 -8.15
C ASP A 94 31.01 -13.77 -7.52
N HIS A 95 30.23 -13.50 -6.47
CA HIS A 95 30.11 -12.15 -5.87
C HIS A 95 30.62 -12.09 -4.42
N GLY A 96 30.97 -13.23 -3.82
CA GLY A 96 31.33 -13.29 -2.42
C GLY A 96 30.13 -13.09 -1.47
N PRO A 97 30.39 -12.70 -0.21
CA PRO A 97 29.33 -12.46 0.74
C PRO A 97 28.63 -11.12 0.43
N VAL A 98 27.30 -11.19 0.35
CA VAL A 98 26.42 -10.03 0.18
C VAL A 98 25.39 -10.00 1.29
N ILE A 99 24.98 -8.80 1.67
CA ILE A 99 23.92 -8.56 2.63
C ILE A 99 22.77 -7.90 1.88
N GLU A 100 21.61 -8.53 1.94
CA GLU A 100 20.39 -8.02 1.38
C GLU A 100 19.48 -7.53 2.51
N ILE A 101 19.07 -6.27 2.44
CA ILE A 101 18.16 -5.63 3.40
C ILE A 101 16.90 -5.25 2.64
N SER A 102 15.76 -5.64 3.15
CA SER A 102 14.47 -5.30 2.57
C SER A 102 13.44 -4.97 3.64
N GLY A 103 12.36 -4.39 3.19
CA GLY A 103 11.25 -4.07 4.05
C GLY A 103 10.16 -3.31 3.31
N LYS A 104 9.21 -2.80 4.09
CA LYS A 104 8.01 -2.18 3.57
C LYS A 104 7.77 -0.81 4.17
N SER A 105 6.88 -0.04 3.56
CA SER A 105 6.39 1.20 4.14
C SER A 105 5.81 0.97 5.53
N ILE A 106 5.94 1.98 6.37
CA ILE A 106 5.33 1.99 7.72
C ILE A 106 3.82 1.69 7.70
N LEU A 107 3.15 1.80 6.56
CA LEU A 107 1.78 1.34 6.37
C LEU A 107 1.60 -0.17 6.62
N ASP A 108 2.67 -0.97 6.50
CA ASP A 108 2.61 -2.41 6.77
C ASP A 108 2.22 -2.75 8.21
N ILE A 109 2.38 -1.82 9.14
CA ILE A 109 1.92 -2.00 10.52
C ILE A 109 0.42 -2.29 10.59
N LEU A 110 -0.37 -1.81 9.61
CA LEU A 110 -1.80 -2.04 9.53
C LEU A 110 -2.16 -3.50 9.21
N ASN A 111 -1.22 -4.30 8.70
CA ASN A 111 -1.35 -5.75 8.57
C ASN A 111 -1.30 -6.50 9.91
N TYR A 112 -0.80 -5.85 10.95
CA TYR A 112 -0.65 -6.42 12.29
C TYR A 112 -1.63 -5.79 13.30
N ARG A 113 -2.54 -4.95 12.82
CA ARG A 113 -3.58 -4.31 13.63
C ARG A 113 -4.94 -4.86 13.25
N VAL A 114 -5.81 -4.95 14.26
CA VAL A 114 -7.15 -5.51 14.08
C VAL A 114 -8.18 -4.40 14.25
N TYR A 115 -9.08 -4.29 13.27
CA TYR A 115 -10.32 -3.56 13.44
C TYR A 115 -11.21 -4.35 14.40
N THR A 116 -11.55 -3.76 15.53
CA THR A 116 -12.44 -4.38 16.52
C THR A 116 -13.55 -3.41 16.88
N MET A 117 -14.65 -3.92 17.36
CA MET A 117 -15.70 -3.08 17.91
C MET A 117 -15.32 -2.68 19.33
N SER A 118 -15.45 -1.40 19.67
CA SER A 118 -15.13 -0.86 21.03
C SER A 118 -15.83 -1.61 22.16
N SER A 119 -17.00 -2.21 21.88
CA SER A 119 -17.74 -3.01 22.87
C SER A 119 -17.06 -4.29 23.32
N PHE A 120 -15.97 -4.73 22.67
CA PHE A 120 -15.21 -5.90 23.09
C PHE A 120 -14.21 -5.63 24.22
N TYR A 121 -13.72 -4.40 24.32
CA TYR A 121 -12.65 -4.02 25.24
C TYR A 121 -13.13 -3.27 26.47
N ASP A 122 -14.37 -2.80 26.49
CA ASP A 122 -14.96 -2.22 27.69
C ASP A 122 -15.15 -3.35 28.70
N GLY A 123 -14.18 -3.50 29.59
CA GLY A 123 -14.28 -4.35 30.80
C GLY A 123 -15.38 -3.89 31.74
N GLY A 124 -16.32 -3.07 31.26
CA GLY A 124 -17.49 -2.60 31.96
C GLY A 124 -18.52 -3.72 32.23
N PRO A 125 -19.52 -3.42 33.09
CA PRO A 125 -20.53 -4.40 33.52
C PRO A 125 -21.39 -4.98 32.38
N ASN A 126 -21.23 -4.49 31.17
CA ASN A 126 -21.91 -4.95 29.95
C ASN A 126 -21.08 -5.95 29.13
N ARG A 127 -20.14 -6.66 29.76
CA ARG A 127 -19.46 -7.79 29.13
C ARG A 127 -20.53 -8.79 28.62
N ARG A 128 -20.92 -8.64 27.35
CA ARG A 128 -21.93 -9.51 26.74
C ARG A 128 -21.31 -10.90 26.60
N THR A 129 -21.76 -11.80 27.44
CA THR A 129 -21.52 -13.22 27.23
C THR A 129 -22.29 -13.65 25.99
N PHE A 130 -21.57 -14.01 24.94
CA PHE A 130 -22.14 -14.50 23.69
C PHE A 130 -22.71 -15.90 23.94
N ASN A 131 -24.01 -16.03 23.94
CA ASN A 131 -24.66 -17.32 23.85
C ASN A 131 -24.79 -17.72 22.36
N GLY A 132 -23.98 -18.68 21.96
CA GLY A 132 -23.95 -19.49 20.74
C GLY A 132 -24.45 -18.84 19.43
N ASP A 133 -25.73 -18.82 19.19
CA ASP A 133 -26.31 -18.64 17.85
C ASP A 133 -26.44 -17.19 17.36
N LYS A 134 -26.19 -16.18 18.20
CA LYS A 134 -26.31 -14.76 17.82
C LYS A 134 -24.98 -14.02 17.75
N ARG A 135 -23.87 -14.73 17.80
CA ARG A 135 -22.52 -14.14 17.87
C ARG A 135 -22.23 -13.23 16.68
N GLU A 136 -22.74 -13.55 15.51
CA GLU A 136 -22.45 -12.88 14.26
C GLU A 136 -23.20 -11.57 14.06
N GLU A 137 -24.44 -11.48 14.54
CA GLU A 137 -25.22 -10.23 14.48
C GLU A 137 -24.62 -9.11 15.31
N TYR A 138 -23.83 -9.45 16.35
CA TYR A 138 -23.19 -8.49 17.25
C TYR A 138 -21.77 -8.09 16.82
N LEU A 139 -21.19 -8.79 15.84
CA LEU A 139 -19.81 -8.57 15.41
C LEU A 139 -19.69 -7.65 14.20
N LYS A 140 -20.80 -7.14 13.64
CA LYS A 140 -20.78 -6.25 12.49
C LYS A 140 -21.30 -4.88 12.83
N VAL A 141 -20.69 -3.85 12.26
CA VAL A 141 -21.23 -2.48 12.25
C VAL A 141 -21.69 -2.18 10.83
N VAL A 142 -22.91 -1.67 10.73
CA VAL A 142 -23.47 -1.16 9.49
C VAL A 142 -23.48 0.35 9.55
N TYR A 143 -22.83 0.98 8.59
CA TYR A 143 -22.82 2.42 8.40
C TYR A 143 -23.72 2.77 7.23
N ASP A 144 -24.76 3.57 7.48
CA ASP A 144 -25.66 4.06 6.44
C ASP A 144 -25.10 5.35 5.82
N ASN A 145 -25.12 5.43 4.48
CA ASN A 145 -24.57 6.57 3.72
C ASN A 145 -23.13 6.92 4.12
N ASP A 146 -22.30 5.89 4.25
CA ASP A 146 -20.94 6.01 4.76
C ASP A 146 -20.02 6.76 3.78
N ASN A 147 -19.29 7.75 4.25
CA ASN A 147 -18.25 8.45 3.49
C ASN A 147 -16.98 7.61 3.49
N ILE A 148 -16.67 6.95 2.38
CA ILE A 148 -15.60 5.96 2.31
C ILE A 148 -14.20 6.52 2.60
N PRO A 149 -13.76 7.65 2.00
CA PRO A 149 -12.45 8.23 2.36
C PRO A 149 -12.33 8.53 3.86
N GLN A 150 -13.40 9.10 4.44
CA GLN A 150 -13.41 9.38 5.87
C GLN A 150 -13.44 8.09 6.70
N ARG A 151 -14.15 7.05 6.25
CA ARG A 151 -14.18 5.75 6.92
C ARG A 151 -12.79 5.11 6.98
N ILE A 152 -12.03 5.18 5.91
CA ILE A 152 -10.64 4.70 5.87
C ILE A 152 -9.81 5.46 6.92
N VAL A 153 -9.88 6.79 6.91
CA VAL A 153 -9.16 7.65 7.86
C VAL A 153 -9.54 7.33 9.31
N ASP A 154 -10.83 7.24 9.61
CA ASP A 154 -11.33 6.91 10.95
C ASP A 154 -10.85 5.53 11.40
N THR A 155 -10.85 4.56 10.50
CA THR A 155 -10.37 3.20 10.78
C THR A 155 -8.88 3.21 11.14
N ILE A 156 -8.06 3.94 10.40
CA ILE A 156 -6.63 4.08 10.67
C ILE A 156 -6.41 4.80 11.99
N ASN A 157 -7.06 5.95 12.20
CA ASN A 157 -6.86 6.74 13.41
C ASN A 157 -7.34 6.03 14.67
N TYR A 158 -8.47 5.34 14.59
CA TYR A 158 -9.07 4.70 15.76
C TYR A 158 -8.41 3.37 16.14
N TYR A 159 -8.08 2.53 15.15
CA TYR A 159 -7.59 1.18 15.37
C TYR A 159 -6.12 0.97 15.03
N GLY A 160 -5.59 1.76 14.10
CA GLY A 160 -4.22 1.65 13.61
C GLY A 160 -3.23 2.49 14.38
N ALA A 161 -3.60 3.75 14.64
CA ALA A 161 -2.66 4.73 15.17
C ALA A 161 -2.45 4.65 16.68
N SER A 162 -3.28 4.10 17.45
CA SER A 162 -3.10 3.96 18.86
C SER A 162 -4.21 4.33 19.78
N ALA A 163 -4.03 3.78 20.73
CA ALA A 163 -4.26 3.79 22.13
C ALA A 163 -4.79 5.07 22.80
N VAL A 164 -4.99 6.15 22.19
CA VAL A 164 -5.52 7.35 22.87
C VAL A 164 -6.57 8.06 22.03
N VAL A 165 -7.70 7.41 21.87
CA VAL A 165 -8.94 8.12 21.57
C VAL A 165 -9.84 8.02 22.80
N ASN A 166 -10.20 9.16 23.38
CA ASN A 166 -11.13 9.31 24.52
C ASN A 166 -10.68 8.73 25.87
N ASN A 167 -9.42 8.88 26.27
CA ASN A 167 -8.92 8.44 27.58
C ASN A 167 -9.04 6.94 27.87
N VAL A 168 -9.34 6.12 26.89
CA VAL A 168 -9.21 4.67 27.02
C VAL A 168 -7.80 4.32 26.57
N VAL A 169 -6.90 4.31 27.54
CA VAL A 169 -5.60 3.69 27.41
C VAL A 169 -5.88 2.20 27.29
N PHE A 170 -5.60 1.60 26.14
CA PHE A 170 -5.30 0.18 26.14
C PHE A 170 -4.06 0.03 27.01
N SER A 171 -4.23 -0.58 28.15
CA SER A 171 -3.29 -0.58 29.28
C SER A 171 -2.01 -1.37 29.04
N ASP A 172 -1.72 -1.76 27.82
CA ASP A 172 -0.47 -2.39 27.48
C ASP A 172 0.52 -1.33 26.97
N GLU A 173 1.06 -0.65 28.00
CA GLU A 173 2.39 -0.05 27.99
C GLU A 173 2.79 0.73 26.73
N GLY A 174 2.04 1.81 26.43
CA GLY A 174 2.69 2.98 25.83
C GLY A 174 3.21 2.85 24.39
N VAL A 175 2.75 1.89 23.59
CA VAL A 175 3.12 1.85 22.18
C VAL A 175 2.32 2.91 21.43
N LYS A 176 2.83 4.12 21.45
CA LYS A 176 2.32 5.20 20.62
C LYS A 176 2.69 4.90 19.16
N CYS A 177 1.70 4.59 18.33
CA CYS A 177 1.92 4.64 16.89
C CYS A 177 1.99 6.10 16.45
N PRO A 178 3.14 6.54 15.90
CA PRO A 178 3.39 7.97 15.69
C PRO A 178 2.82 8.48 14.36
N PHE A 179 1.59 8.13 14.01
CA PHE A 179 0.98 8.61 12.77
C PHE A 179 -0.45 9.11 12.95
N ILE A 180 -0.87 10.01 12.07
CA ILE A 180 -2.23 10.51 11.92
C ILE A 180 -2.68 10.34 10.47
N ALA A 181 -3.91 9.85 10.28
CA ALA A 181 -4.51 9.77 8.96
C ALA A 181 -5.42 10.97 8.68
N GLU A 182 -5.37 11.48 7.45
CA GLU A 182 -6.14 12.62 6.97
C GLU A 182 -6.82 12.29 5.64
N ASN A 183 -8.02 12.85 5.45
CA ASN A 183 -8.75 12.73 4.19
C ASN A 183 -8.35 13.87 3.24
N GLY A 184 -7.67 13.54 2.15
CA GLY A 184 -7.32 14.45 1.08
C GLY A 184 -8.28 14.41 -0.13
N VAL A 185 -9.32 13.57 -0.08
CA VAL A 185 -10.29 13.44 -1.17
C VAL A 185 -11.36 14.53 -1.06
N THR A 186 -11.52 15.32 -2.11
CA THR A 186 -12.43 16.47 -2.12
C THR A 186 -13.85 16.13 -2.56
N ARG A 187 -14.03 15.09 -3.39
CA ARG A 187 -15.35 14.63 -3.81
C ARG A 187 -16.01 13.77 -2.74
N SER A 188 -17.34 13.79 -2.69
CA SER A 188 -18.10 12.88 -1.83
C SER A 188 -18.18 11.51 -2.46
N ILE A 189 -17.63 10.51 -1.77
CA ILE A 189 -17.73 9.09 -2.14
C ILE A 189 -18.49 8.39 -1.04
N THR A 190 -19.76 8.07 -1.31
CA THR A 190 -20.64 7.48 -0.31
C THR A 190 -21.13 6.10 -0.71
N LYS A 191 -21.09 5.17 0.25
CA LYS A 191 -21.69 3.84 0.14
C LYS A 191 -22.98 3.81 0.95
N LYS A 192 -24.10 3.46 0.31
CA LYS A 192 -25.42 3.47 0.94
C LYS A 192 -25.50 2.60 2.20
N LYS A 193 -24.87 1.44 2.16
CA LYS A 193 -24.65 0.55 3.31
C LYS A 193 -23.25 0.00 3.27
N ASN A 194 -22.44 0.31 4.27
CA ASN A 194 -21.12 -0.24 4.46
C ASN A 194 -21.10 -1.12 5.71
N GLU A 195 -20.92 -2.43 5.52
CA GLU A 195 -20.85 -3.38 6.59
C GLU A 195 -19.41 -3.73 6.90
N MET A 196 -18.97 -3.49 8.12
CA MET A 196 -17.63 -3.79 8.59
C MET A 196 -17.67 -4.86 9.67
N LYS A 197 -16.81 -5.87 9.54
CA LYS A 197 -16.62 -6.95 10.51
C LYS A 197 -15.21 -6.87 11.11
N PRO A 198 -14.98 -7.42 12.32
CA PRO A 198 -13.63 -7.53 12.85
C PRO A 198 -12.70 -8.24 11.88
N ALA A 199 -11.63 -7.57 11.51
CA ALA A 199 -10.64 -8.04 10.55
C ALA A 199 -9.31 -7.31 10.73
N LEU A 200 -8.28 -7.74 10.03
CA LEU A 200 -7.05 -6.96 9.89
C LEU A 200 -7.37 -5.63 9.19
N ILE A 201 -6.74 -4.57 9.63
CA ILE A 201 -7.04 -3.22 9.13
C ILE A 201 -6.65 -3.09 7.66
N TRP A 202 -5.42 -3.52 7.30
CA TRP A 202 -4.94 -3.33 5.94
C TRP A 202 -5.84 -4.00 4.88
N PRO A 203 -6.19 -5.29 4.96
CA PRO A 203 -7.11 -5.89 3.98
C PRO A 203 -8.45 -5.17 3.89
N THR A 204 -8.96 -4.68 5.03
CA THR A 204 -10.24 -3.96 5.06
C THR A 204 -10.17 -2.63 4.32
N ILE A 205 -9.15 -1.81 4.58
CA ILE A 205 -8.98 -0.53 3.89
C ILE A 205 -8.54 -0.72 2.44
N LYS A 206 -7.72 -1.74 2.15
CA LYS A 206 -7.29 -2.07 0.79
C LYS A 206 -8.48 -2.36 -0.12
N ALA A 207 -9.46 -3.14 0.37
CA ALA A 207 -10.68 -3.40 -0.38
C ALA A 207 -11.44 -2.11 -0.70
N MET A 208 -11.50 -1.15 0.23
CA MET A 208 -12.12 0.15 -0.03
C MET A 208 -11.29 1.02 -0.98
N LEU A 209 -9.96 1.01 -0.86
CA LEU A 209 -9.08 1.74 -1.78
C LEU A 209 -9.26 1.24 -3.22
N ASP A 210 -9.33 -0.08 -3.41
CA ASP A 210 -9.50 -0.70 -4.73
C ASP A 210 -10.90 -0.45 -5.29
N GLU A 211 -11.96 -0.63 -4.47
CA GLU A 211 -13.35 -0.44 -4.92
C GLU A 211 -13.61 1.00 -5.41
N TYR A 212 -12.94 1.99 -4.81
CA TYR A 212 -13.18 3.41 -5.12
C TYR A 212 -12.01 4.11 -5.82
N HIS A 213 -11.01 3.36 -6.25
CA HIS A 213 -9.80 3.88 -6.91
C HIS A 213 -9.14 5.02 -6.11
N LEU A 214 -8.90 4.77 -4.84
CA LEU A 214 -8.25 5.70 -3.94
C LEU A 214 -6.81 5.29 -3.68
N GLY A 215 -5.96 6.28 -3.49
CA GLY A 215 -4.58 6.10 -3.08
C GLY A 215 -4.38 6.32 -1.59
N ILE A 216 -3.27 5.80 -1.10
CA ILE A 216 -2.81 6.02 0.26
C ILE A 216 -1.31 6.31 0.24
N GLN A 217 -0.89 7.27 1.04
CA GLN A 217 0.53 7.61 1.17
C GLN A 217 0.88 7.92 2.61
N VAL A 218 2.15 7.77 2.95
CA VAL A 218 2.69 8.21 4.23
C VAL A 218 3.79 9.24 3.99
N GLU A 219 3.76 10.31 4.77
CA GLU A 219 4.75 11.37 4.72
C GLU A 219 5.33 11.64 6.09
N ARG A 220 6.62 11.92 6.14
CA ARG A 220 7.27 12.40 7.34
C ARG A 220 6.86 13.86 7.59
N VAL A 221 6.18 14.10 8.72
CA VAL A 221 5.72 15.45 9.08
C VAL A 221 6.85 16.19 9.80
N HIS A 222 7.28 17.31 9.22
CA HIS A 222 8.20 18.26 9.84
C HIS A 222 7.47 19.43 10.52
N ASP A 223 6.14 19.38 10.62
CA ASP A 223 5.36 20.55 10.98
C ASP A 223 5.38 20.83 12.47
N ARG A 224 6.05 21.94 12.83
CA ARG A 224 6.07 22.51 14.18
C ARG A 224 4.72 23.04 14.65
N ARG A 225 3.71 23.10 13.77
CA ARG A 225 2.41 23.72 14.02
C ARG A 225 1.37 22.77 14.57
N VAL A 226 1.61 21.48 14.61
CA VAL A 226 0.65 20.52 15.16
C VAL A 226 0.72 20.56 16.68
N ARG A 227 0.05 21.56 17.28
CA ARG A 227 -0.08 21.69 18.71
C ARG A 227 -0.90 20.51 19.25
N GLY A 228 -0.28 19.72 20.11
CA GLY A 228 -0.96 18.68 20.89
C GLY A 228 -1.02 17.29 20.25
N SER A 229 -0.60 17.09 19.01
CA SER A 229 -0.44 15.75 18.45
C SER A 229 1.03 15.32 18.48
N GLN A 230 1.27 14.11 18.98
CA GLN A 230 2.58 13.45 18.91
C GLN A 230 2.73 12.69 17.58
N ALA A 231 1.93 13.04 16.57
CA ALA A 231 1.96 12.40 15.27
C ALA A 231 3.19 12.84 14.52
N VAL A 232 4.01 11.87 14.15
CA VAL A 232 5.29 12.06 13.48
C VAL A 232 5.16 11.80 11.99
N PHE A 233 4.21 10.97 11.62
CA PHE A 233 3.92 10.62 10.23
C PHE A 233 2.46 10.95 9.89
N ARG A 234 2.26 11.49 8.69
CA ARG A 234 0.93 11.74 8.14
C ARG A 234 0.61 10.68 7.10
N ILE A 235 -0.53 10.01 7.28
CA ILE A 235 -1.10 9.14 6.28
C ILE A 235 -2.21 9.94 5.58
N SER A 236 -2.16 10.04 4.26
CA SER A 236 -3.19 10.73 3.49
C SER A 236 -3.89 9.76 2.55
N VAL A 237 -5.21 9.76 2.59
CA VAL A 237 -6.05 9.11 1.57
C VAL A 237 -6.31 10.15 0.48
N PHE A 238 -6.04 9.81 -0.76
CA PHE A 238 -6.13 10.76 -1.87
C PHE A 238 -6.70 10.12 -3.14
N GLU A 239 -7.05 10.93 -4.09
CA GLU A 239 -7.51 10.53 -5.42
C GLU A 239 -6.56 11.07 -6.48
N GLY A 240 -6.23 10.24 -7.47
CA GLY A 240 -5.43 10.68 -8.62
C GLY A 240 -6.21 11.60 -9.55
N ARG A 241 -5.50 12.45 -10.29
CA ARG A 241 -6.06 13.39 -11.28
C ARG A 241 -6.12 12.74 -12.66
N ASP A 242 -7.04 13.13 -13.51
CA ASP A 242 -6.99 12.79 -14.94
C ASP A 242 -6.14 13.83 -15.68
N LEU A 243 -4.95 13.42 -16.08
CA LEU A 243 -3.97 14.22 -16.81
C LEU A 243 -3.72 13.64 -18.21
N SER A 244 -4.55 12.72 -18.66
CA SER A 244 -4.36 11.98 -19.91
C SER A 244 -4.42 12.84 -21.19
N ASP A 245 -4.95 14.06 -21.10
CA ASP A 245 -4.94 15.07 -22.15
C ASP A 245 -3.64 15.90 -22.21
N ARG A 246 -2.79 15.83 -21.19
CA ARG A 246 -1.60 16.67 -21.03
C ARG A 246 -0.31 15.89 -20.94
N ILE A 247 -0.36 14.69 -20.37
CA ILE A 247 0.82 13.87 -20.11
C ILE A 247 0.72 12.60 -20.93
N ILE A 248 1.63 12.48 -21.89
CA ILE A 248 1.69 11.35 -22.80
C ILE A 248 3.08 10.72 -22.70
N PHE A 249 3.13 9.52 -22.17
CA PHE A 249 4.35 8.72 -22.15
C PHE A 249 4.47 7.94 -23.47
N SER A 250 5.58 8.13 -24.16
CA SER A 250 5.92 7.41 -25.39
C SER A 250 7.42 7.48 -25.69
N GLU A 251 7.90 6.52 -26.44
CA GLU A 251 9.27 6.55 -26.98
C GLU A 251 9.42 7.66 -28.03
N ASP A 252 8.41 7.86 -28.86
CA ASP A 252 8.41 8.91 -29.92
C ASP A 252 8.57 10.32 -29.35
N ASN A 253 8.00 10.58 -28.18
CA ASN A 253 8.10 11.88 -27.51
C ASN A 253 9.34 12.00 -26.63
N ASN A 254 10.25 11.02 -26.66
CA ASN A 254 11.42 10.94 -25.80
C ASN A 254 11.08 11.07 -24.30
N THR A 255 9.92 10.61 -23.88
CA THR A 255 9.53 10.54 -22.47
C THR A 255 9.88 9.20 -21.85
N LEU A 256 10.05 8.17 -22.68
CA LEU A 256 10.51 6.83 -22.31
C LEU A 256 11.76 6.44 -23.12
N VAL A 257 12.71 5.77 -22.48
CA VAL A 257 13.85 5.10 -23.16
C VAL A 257 13.44 3.73 -23.68
N SER A 258 12.60 3.06 -22.91
CA SER A 258 12.08 1.74 -23.24
C SER A 258 10.69 1.57 -22.68
N SER A 259 9.91 0.71 -23.28
CA SER A 259 8.59 0.34 -22.82
C SER A 259 8.39 -1.17 -22.85
N SER A 260 7.52 -1.66 -21.99
CA SER A 260 7.12 -3.05 -21.90
C SER A 260 5.64 -3.15 -21.61
N ARG A 261 4.94 -4.04 -22.30
CA ARG A 261 3.54 -4.35 -22.07
C ARG A 261 3.40 -5.82 -21.67
N LEU A 262 2.85 -6.05 -20.48
CA LEU A 262 2.52 -7.38 -19.98
C LEU A 262 1.00 -7.55 -19.95
N GLN A 263 0.48 -8.36 -20.84
CA GLN A 263 -0.90 -8.82 -20.79
C GLN A 263 -0.94 -10.24 -20.23
N THR A 264 -1.66 -10.43 -19.15
CA THR A 264 -1.71 -11.73 -18.50
C THR A 264 -3.07 -12.07 -17.94
N THR A 265 -3.48 -13.31 -18.18
CA THR A 265 -4.66 -13.95 -17.56
C THR A 265 -4.27 -14.82 -16.37
N LYS A 266 -2.97 -14.87 -16.02
CA LYS A 266 -2.48 -15.67 -14.92
C LYS A 266 -3.10 -15.19 -13.60
N LYS A 267 -3.71 -16.13 -12.88
CA LYS A 267 -4.50 -15.88 -11.66
C LYS A 267 -5.78 -15.07 -11.87
N SER A 268 -6.16 -14.74 -13.11
CA SER A 268 -7.45 -14.09 -13.32
C SER A 268 -8.62 -15.05 -13.04
N VAL A 269 -9.73 -14.48 -12.58
CA VAL A 269 -10.96 -15.22 -12.31
C VAL A 269 -12.10 -14.60 -13.12
N ASN A 270 -12.80 -15.40 -13.91
CA ASN A 270 -13.98 -14.96 -14.66
C ASN A 270 -15.26 -15.69 -14.30
N ARG A 271 -15.14 -16.70 -13.46
CA ARG A 271 -16.27 -17.45 -12.90
C ARG A 271 -15.97 -17.85 -11.47
N ILE A 272 -16.95 -17.73 -10.59
CA ILE A 272 -16.81 -18.13 -9.20
C ILE A 272 -17.84 -19.20 -8.89
N LEU A 273 -17.38 -20.27 -8.26
CA LEU A 273 -18.22 -21.23 -7.59
C LEU A 273 -18.14 -20.96 -6.09
N ALA A 274 -19.28 -20.63 -5.50
CA ALA A 274 -19.38 -20.42 -4.07
C ALA A 274 -20.24 -21.50 -3.43
N LEU A 275 -19.74 -22.13 -2.37
CA LEU A 275 -20.45 -23.11 -1.58
C LEU A 275 -20.84 -22.49 -0.24
N GLY A 276 -22.13 -22.30 -0.02
CA GLY A 276 -22.70 -21.96 1.27
C GLY A 276 -23.07 -23.23 2.06
N ARG A 277 -23.70 -23.05 3.24
CA ARG A 277 -24.08 -24.17 4.12
C ARG A 277 -25.06 -25.12 3.43
N ASP A 278 -26.06 -24.58 2.73
CA ASP A 278 -27.18 -25.35 2.18
C ASP A 278 -27.35 -25.17 0.66
N TYR A 279 -26.46 -24.42 -0.01
CA TYR A 279 -26.61 -24.10 -1.42
C TYR A 279 -25.26 -23.81 -2.08
N SER A 280 -25.24 -23.90 -3.40
CA SER A 280 -24.11 -23.44 -4.24
C SER A 280 -24.58 -22.37 -5.19
N TYR A 281 -23.74 -21.35 -5.37
CA TYR A 281 -23.96 -20.29 -6.35
C TYR A 281 -22.84 -20.26 -7.37
N ARG A 282 -23.21 -19.88 -8.58
CA ARG A 282 -22.30 -19.59 -9.65
C ARG A 282 -22.43 -18.12 -10.03
N TYR A 283 -21.31 -17.43 -10.05
CA TYR A 283 -21.20 -16.05 -10.50
C TYR A 283 -20.32 -15.99 -11.73
N ASP A 284 -20.81 -15.33 -12.78
CA ASP A 284 -20.04 -15.03 -13.99
C ASP A 284 -19.71 -13.54 -13.98
N LYS A 285 -18.46 -13.18 -14.30
CA LYS A 285 -18.08 -11.77 -14.42
C LYS A 285 -18.83 -11.17 -15.60
N PRO A 286 -19.49 -10.01 -15.45
CA PRO A 286 -20.19 -9.36 -16.54
C PRO A 286 -19.24 -9.02 -17.69
N VAL A 287 -19.65 -9.27 -18.92
CA VAL A 287 -18.85 -8.95 -20.13
C VAL A 287 -18.73 -7.45 -20.31
N SER A 288 -19.64 -6.66 -19.75
CA SER A 288 -19.65 -5.19 -19.79
C SER A 288 -18.48 -4.52 -19.07
N ASP A 289 -17.86 -5.22 -18.13
CA ASP A 289 -16.84 -4.63 -17.25
C ASP A 289 -15.46 -4.55 -17.90
N ASN A 290 -15.30 -5.15 -19.09
CA ASN A 290 -14.06 -5.04 -19.86
C ASN A 290 -14.31 -5.20 -21.37
N PRO A 291 -14.69 -4.12 -22.07
CA PRO A 291 -15.08 -4.17 -23.48
C PRO A 291 -13.96 -4.61 -24.45
N GLY A 292 -12.70 -4.62 -24.01
CA GLY A 292 -11.56 -5.06 -24.82
C GLY A 292 -11.27 -6.56 -24.74
N PHE A 293 -11.87 -7.29 -23.79
CA PHE A 293 -11.64 -8.71 -23.59
C PHE A 293 -12.94 -9.49 -23.75
N VAL A 294 -13.13 -10.10 -24.92
CA VAL A 294 -14.16 -11.12 -25.10
C VAL A 294 -13.66 -12.40 -24.44
N TRP A 295 -14.05 -12.63 -23.18
CA TRP A 295 -13.79 -13.90 -22.54
C TRP A 295 -14.62 -14.99 -23.19
N ASP A 296 -13.97 -15.97 -23.76
CA ASP A 296 -14.64 -17.23 -24.01
C ASP A 296 -14.85 -17.94 -22.69
N HIS A 297 -16.04 -17.80 -22.14
CA HIS A 297 -16.44 -18.50 -20.91
C HIS A 297 -16.58 -20.03 -21.10
N LYS A 298 -16.01 -20.55 -22.19
CA LYS A 298 -16.04 -21.95 -22.55
C LYS A 298 -14.63 -22.49 -22.73
N GLY A 299 -14.44 -23.75 -22.42
CA GLY A 299 -13.17 -24.44 -22.64
C GLY A 299 -11.99 -23.86 -21.86
N PHE A 300 -10.91 -23.57 -22.54
CA PHE A 300 -9.63 -23.14 -21.92
C PHE A 300 -9.67 -21.71 -21.38
N GLY A 301 -10.63 -20.88 -21.79
CA GLY A 301 -10.79 -19.51 -21.29
C GLY A 301 -11.52 -19.44 -19.93
N LEU A 302 -11.88 -20.56 -19.35
CA LEU A 302 -12.67 -20.60 -18.13
C LEU A 302 -11.76 -20.71 -16.89
N HIS A 303 -11.68 -19.62 -16.12
CA HIS A 303 -10.89 -19.54 -14.90
C HIS A 303 -11.81 -19.44 -13.68
N TYR A 304 -11.85 -20.50 -12.88
CA TYR A 304 -12.68 -20.57 -11.68
C TYR A 304 -11.97 -19.98 -10.46
N GLY A 305 -12.70 -19.11 -9.73
CA GLY A 305 -12.48 -18.85 -8.32
C GLY A 305 -13.37 -19.77 -7.48
N PHE A 306 -12.94 -20.09 -6.27
CA PHE A 306 -13.67 -20.92 -5.34
C PHE A 306 -13.81 -20.28 -3.99
N ILE A 307 -15.05 -20.15 -3.52
CA ILE A 307 -15.37 -19.63 -2.19
C ILE A 307 -16.09 -20.73 -1.41
N ASN A 308 -15.49 -21.17 -0.32
CA ASN A 308 -16.10 -22.11 0.61
C ASN A 308 -16.36 -21.38 1.93
N ASN A 309 -17.52 -20.74 2.02
CA ASN A 309 -17.91 -19.98 3.18
C ASN A 309 -19.41 -20.18 3.43
N ALA A 310 -19.77 -20.64 4.61
CA ALA A 310 -21.18 -20.87 4.99
C ALA A 310 -22.03 -19.58 4.95
N GLU A 311 -21.39 -18.41 5.03
CA GLU A 311 -22.02 -17.08 5.06
C GLU A 311 -21.75 -16.24 3.83
N PHE A 312 -21.35 -16.87 2.77
CA PHE A 312 -21.07 -16.24 1.50
C PHE A 312 -22.16 -15.24 1.06
N ASN A 313 -21.74 -14.14 0.49
CA ASN A 313 -22.61 -13.12 -0.11
C ASN A 313 -22.06 -12.61 -1.46
N ASN A 314 -22.85 -11.79 -2.18
CA ASN A 314 -22.46 -11.23 -3.48
C ASN A 314 -21.23 -10.35 -3.40
N ILE A 315 -20.93 -9.75 -2.24
CA ILE A 315 -19.79 -8.88 -2.03
C ILE A 315 -18.48 -9.70 -2.10
N ASP A 316 -18.50 -10.92 -1.53
CA ASP A 316 -17.33 -11.82 -1.56
C ASP A 316 -16.97 -12.20 -3.00
N ALA A 317 -17.97 -12.41 -3.88
CA ALA A 317 -17.73 -12.65 -5.29
C ALA A 317 -17.14 -11.43 -6.00
N THR A 318 -17.67 -10.25 -5.71
CA THR A 318 -17.16 -9.00 -6.28
C THR A 318 -15.69 -8.76 -5.88
N ILE A 319 -15.37 -8.96 -4.61
CA ILE A 319 -13.99 -8.83 -4.10
C ILE A 319 -13.07 -9.83 -4.83
N MET A 320 -13.49 -11.09 -4.96
CA MET A 320 -12.66 -12.10 -5.64
C MET A 320 -12.41 -11.75 -7.12
N PHE A 321 -13.37 -11.17 -7.83
CA PHE A 321 -13.16 -10.71 -9.20
C PHE A 321 -12.21 -9.50 -9.25
N GLN A 322 -12.32 -8.58 -8.29
CA GLN A 322 -11.43 -7.41 -8.20
C GLN A 322 -9.99 -7.78 -7.84
N GLU A 323 -9.81 -8.76 -6.97
CA GLU A 323 -8.48 -9.23 -6.57
C GLU A 323 -7.78 -10.06 -7.66
N ASN A 324 -8.56 -10.64 -8.58
CA ASN A 324 -8.05 -11.52 -9.63
C ASN A 324 -8.49 -11.08 -11.04
N PRO A 325 -8.14 -9.86 -11.45
CA PRO A 325 -8.47 -9.35 -12.78
C PRO A 325 -7.54 -9.92 -13.85
N VAL A 326 -7.93 -9.76 -15.11
CA VAL A 326 -6.95 -9.74 -16.20
C VAL A 326 -6.12 -8.49 -16.07
N ARG A 327 -4.83 -8.61 -16.24
CA ARG A 327 -3.92 -7.48 -16.11
C ARG A 327 -3.32 -7.09 -17.45
N ASP A 328 -3.38 -5.82 -17.75
CA ASP A 328 -2.65 -5.17 -18.83
C ASP A 328 -1.77 -4.09 -18.18
N ILE A 329 -0.51 -4.43 -17.99
CA ILE A 329 0.45 -3.60 -17.27
C ILE A 329 1.45 -3.07 -18.28
N LEU A 330 1.58 -1.76 -18.32
CA LEU A 330 2.61 -1.06 -19.05
C LEU A 330 3.67 -0.56 -18.08
N SER A 331 4.91 -0.68 -18.46
CA SER A 331 6.03 -0.12 -17.73
C SER A 331 7.03 0.48 -18.69
N GLY A 332 7.83 1.42 -18.21
CA GLY A 332 8.84 2.04 -19.04
C GLY A 332 9.88 2.78 -18.21
N GLU A 333 11.11 2.77 -18.71
CA GLU A 333 12.17 3.59 -18.15
C GLU A 333 12.01 5.03 -18.62
N VAL A 334 11.95 5.98 -17.68
CA VAL A 334 11.82 7.41 -18.00
C VAL A 334 13.11 7.91 -18.64
N ALA A 335 12.97 8.59 -19.76
CA ALA A 335 14.12 9.18 -20.44
C ALA A 335 14.74 10.31 -19.60
N PRO A 336 16.07 10.44 -19.57
CA PRO A 336 16.74 11.56 -18.89
C PRO A 336 16.30 12.93 -19.42
N SER A 337 15.86 12.99 -20.68
CA SER A 337 15.32 14.18 -21.34
C SER A 337 13.83 14.39 -21.11
N ASN A 338 13.19 13.55 -20.27
CA ASN A 338 11.76 13.65 -20.02
C ASN A 338 11.39 15.04 -19.48
N VAL A 339 10.35 15.62 -20.08
CA VAL A 339 9.82 16.93 -19.69
C VAL A 339 8.90 16.84 -18.47
N TYR A 340 8.43 15.64 -18.14
CA TYR A 340 7.54 15.42 -17.01
C TYR A 340 8.34 14.93 -15.79
N GLU A 341 8.19 15.63 -14.69
CA GLU A 341 8.86 15.29 -13.45
C GLU A 341 7.85 14.69 -12.46
N TYR A 342 8.16 13.51 -11.95
CA TYR A 342 7.36 12.87 -10.92
C TYR A 342 7.28 13.74 -9.66
N ARG A 343 6.11 13.83 -9.05
CA ARG A 343 5.75 14.70 -7.92
C ARG A 343 5.56 16.18 -8.26
N ARG A 344 6.01 16.67 -9.42
CA ARG A 344 5.72 18.02 -9.88
C ARG A 344 4.57 18.01 -10.91
N ASP A 345 4.72 17.24 -11.96
CA ASP A 345 3.80 17.24 -13.10
C ASP A 345 2.75 16.12 -12.96
N TYR A 346 3.17 14.97 -12.49
CA TYR A 346 2.30 13.83 -12.23
C TYR A 346 2.68 13.11 -10.93
N TYR A 347 1.75 12.29 -10.46
CA TYR A 347 1.91 11.52 -9.24
C TYR A 347 1.31 10.10 -9.41
N ARG A 348 1.65 9.18 -8.50
CA ARG A 348 1.01 7.86 -8.46
C ARG A 348 -0.50 8.02 -8.28
N GLY A 349 -1.27 7.23 -9.02
CA GLY A 349 -2.73 7.33 -9.09
C GLY A 349 -3.25 8.29 -10.15
N ASP A 350 -2.43 9.21 -10.67
CA ASP A 350 -2.84 10.06 -11.79
C ASP A 350 -3.07 9.21 -13.05
N LYS A 351 -4.12 9.52 -13.80
CA LYS A 351 -4.35 8.97 -15.14
C LYS A 351 -3.52 9.76 -16.15
N VAL A 352 -2.77 9.04 -16.94
CA VAL A 352 -1.93 9.58 -18.02
C VAL A 352 -2.23 8.85 -19.33
N ALA A 353 -1.86 9.41 -20.45
CA ALA A 353 -1.88 8.70 -21.71
C ALA A 353 -0.55 7.96 -21.93
N PHE A 354 -0.65 6.73 -22.38
CA PHE A 354 0.49 5.93 -22.80
C PHE A 354 0.31 5.56 -24.27
N LYS A 355 1.29 5.90 -25.08
CA LYS A 355 1.34 5.51 -26.48
C LYS A 355 2.22 4.26 -26.60
N ALA A 356 1.58 3.13 -26.89
CA ALA A 356 2.29 1.87 -27.09
C ALA A 356 3.02 1.84 -28.44
N PHE A 357 3.89 0.86 -28.63
CA PHE A 357 4.66 0.63 -29.85
C PHE A 357 3.78 0.36 -31.10
N ASP A 358 2.51 0.05 -30.92
CA ASP A 358 1.51 -0.14 -31.98
C ASP A 358 0.69 1.12 -32.28
N ASP A 359 1.17 2.29 -31.84
CA ASP A 359 0.52 3.61 -31.96
C ASP A 359 -0.82 3.74 -31.17
N THR A 360 -1.21 2.72 -30.43
CA THR A 360 -2.41 2.77 -29.61
C THR A 360 -2.20 3.71 -28.41
N LEU A 361 -3.05 4.73 -28.32
CA LEU A 361 -3.08 5.62 -27.15
C LEU A 361 -4.06 5.07 -26.11
N THR A 362 -3.56 4.71 -24.95
CA THR A 362 -4.35 4.12 -23.87
C THR A 362 -4.25 4.99 -22.62
N LYS A 363 -5.39 5.19 -21.94
CA LYS A 363 -5.39 5.84 -20.61
C LYS A 363 -4.98 4.81 -19.56
N MET A 364 -4.02 5.17 -18.75
CA MET A 364 -3.44 4.30 -17.74
C MET A 364 -3.29 5.05 -16.42
N TYR A 365 -3.39 4.34 -15.31
CA TYR A 365 -3.00 4.88 -14.00
C TYR A 365 -1.50 4.69 -13.78
N VAL A 366 -0.86 5.67 -13.17
CA VAL A 366 0.48 5.51 -12.59
C VAL A 366 0.33 4.67 -11.33
N LYS A 367 0.58 3.37 -11.46
CA LYS A 367 0.37 2.40 -10.37
C LYS A 367 1.48 2.42 -9.36
N GLU A 368 2.70 2.41 -9.85
CA GLU A 368 3.91 2.41 -9.04
C GLU A 368 4.93 3.37 -9.62
N PHE A 369 5.81 3.84 -8.78
CA PHE A 369 7.00 4.56 -9.18
C PHE A 369 8.21 3.97 -8.49
N ILE A 370 9.14 3.46 -9.30
CA ILE A 370 10.31 2.74 -8.83
C ILE A 370 11.54 3.60 -9.05
N TYR A 371 12.28 3.84 -7.99
CA TYR A 371 13.64 4.37 -8.04
C TYR A 371 14.60 3.20 -7.95
N SER A 372 15.55 3.14 -8.87
CA SER A 372 16.60 2.13 -8.88
C SER A 372 17.94 2.79 -9.04
N GLU A 373 18.93 2.34 -8.28
CA GLU A 373 20.31 2.78 -8.43
C GLU A 373 21.25 1.59 -8.27
N ASP A 374 22.10 1.39 -9.23
CA ASP A 374 23.12 0.35 -9.27
C ASP A 374 24.42 0.88 -9.91
N GLU A 375 25.33 0.00 -10.32
CA GLU A 375 26.57 0.36 -11.03
C GLU A 375 26.33 1.07 -12.37
N ASN A 376 25.14 0.92 -12.97
CA ASN A 376 24.74 1.57 -14.22
C ASN A 376 24.09 2.96 -13.99
N GLY A 377 24.00 3.38 -12.74
CA GLY A 377 23.49 4.67 -12.32
C GLY A 377 22.06 4.68 -11.83
N PHE A 378 21.55 5.88 -11.62
CA PHE A 378 20.21 6.13 -11.11
C PHE A 378 19.19 6.13 -12.24
N LYS A 379 18.08 5.40 -12.05
CA LYS A 379 16.98 5.26 -13.00
C LYS A 379 15.64 5.39 -12.31
N GLN A 380 14.62 5.74 -13.09
CA GLN A 380 13.25 5.92 -12.66
C GLN A 380 12.32 5.12 -13.56
N TYR A 381 11.43 4.35 -12.95
CA TYR A 381 10.53 3.45 -13.67
C TYR A 381 9.09 3.66 -13.19
N PRO A 382 8.28 4.46 -13.91
CA PRO A 382 6.84 4.43 -13.68
C PRO A 382 6.25 3.12 -14.20
N THR A 383 5.35 2.53 -13.42
CA THR A 383 4.53 1.40 -13.85
C THR A 383 3.10 1.88 -14.02
N PHE A 384 2.49 1.49 -15.13
CA PHE A 384 1.14 1.91 -15.49
C PHE A 384 0.21 0.69 -15.51
N GLU A 385 -1.01 0.88 -15.08
CA GLU A 385 -2.05 -0.16 -15.11
C GLU A 385 -3.30 0.40 -15.78
N SER A 386 -3.94 -0.40 -16.65
CA SER A 386 -5.19 0.00 -17.30
C SER A 386 -6.31 0.19 -16.27
N GLU A 387 -7.22 1.11 -16.57
CA GLU A 387 -8.50 1.17 -15.86
C GLU A 387 -9.25 -0.14 -16.15
N LEU A 388 -9.50 -0.93 -15.11
CA LEU A 388 -10.19 -2.22 -15.20
C LEU A 388 -11.70 -2.02 -15.30
#